data_d1c457f576d1cde066582ab82f58ed14
#
_entry.id   d1c457f576d1cde066582ab82f58ed14
#
_cell.length_a   1.000
_cell.length_b   1.000
_cell.length_c   1.000
_cell.angle_alpha   90.00
_cell.angle_beta   90.00
_cell.angle_gamma   90.00
#
_symmetry.space_group_name_H-M   'P 1'
#
loop_
_entity.id
_entity.type
_entity.pdbx_description
1 polymer ?
#
loop_
_entity_poly.entity_id
_entity_poly.type
_entity_poly.pdbx_seq_one_letter_code
_entity_poly.pdbx_strand_id
1 'polypeptide(L)'
;SLYDKCVAIGSGERTTVAAVERLSKTLFERGYEKVLLFKNPNTRTYMHLDVLMTHIDRDKFLAHPCIAHKWFDVYEITPAGNGEIRISLTTDPVERVLERALGLDKVTFVEVAGGDPIQYRREHWNMGANSLAMAPGSIITYDRNSITNELIDKAGVKVSHHVPKRPCS
;
A
#
# COMPACT_ATOMS: atom_id res chain seq x y z
N SER A 1 1.67 -6.01 -6.13
CA SER A 1 0.64 -7.04 -5.83
C SER A 1 0.62 -7.30 -4.34
N LEU A 2 -0.54 -7.61 -3.83
CA LEU A 2 -0.70 -8.28 -2.55
C LEU A 2 -0.47 -9.79 -2.76
N TYR A 3 -0.44 -10.59 -1.69
CA TYR A 3 -0.22 -12.03 -1.84
C TYR A 3 -1.27 -12.72 -2.73
N ASP A 4 -0.84 -13.83 -3.32
CA ASP A 4 -1.62 -14.75 -4.15
C ASP A 4 -2.33 -14.07 -5.32
N LYS A 5 -3.63 -13.92 -5.24
CA LYS A 5 -4.48 -13.53 -6.35
C LYS A 5 -5.16 -12.17 -6.16
N CYS A 6 -4.63 -11.33 -5.27
CA CYS A 6 -5.14 -10.00 -4.97
C CYS A 6 -4.14 -8.91 -5.39
N VAL A 7 -4.65 -7.82 -5.99
CA VAL A 7 -3.86 -6.64 -6.37
C VAL A 7 -4.48 -5.40 -5.76
N ALA A 8 -3.66 -4.55 -5.13
CA ALA A 8 -4.07 -3.21 -4.71
C ALA A 8 -3.62 -2.17 -5.75
N ILE A 9 -4.51 -1.28 -6.11
CA ILE A 9 -4.27 -0.21 -7.09
C ILE A 9 -4.78 1.10 -6.51
N GLY A 10 -4.01 2.19 -6.67
CA GLY A 10 -4.47 3.54 -6.37
C GLY A 10 -5.00 4.22 -7.62
N SER A 11 -6.17 4.86 -7.54
CA SER A 11 -6.65 5.78 -8.57
C SER A 11 -6.52 7.23 -8.11
N GLY A 12 -6.30 8.13 -9.04
CA GLY A 12 -6.09 9.55 -8.76
C GLY A 12 -5.70 10.29 -10.04
N GLU A 13 -4.95 11.37 -9.91
CA GLU A 13 -4.49 12.17 -11.08
C GLU A 13 -3.70 11.35 -12.12
N ARG A 14 -2.97 10.31 -11.69
CA ARG A 14 -2.07 9.52 -12.52
C ARG A 14 -2.67 8.21 -13.02
N THR A 15 -3.76 7.76 -12.43
CA THR A 15 -4.41 6.49 -12.77
C THR A 15 -5.91 6.68 -12.81
N THR A 16 -6.50 6.59 -14.00
CA THR A 16 -7.94 6.74 -14.18
C THR A 16 -8.70 5.46 -13.81
N VAL A 17 -9.96 5.60 -13.42
CA VAL A 17 -10.85 4.45 -13.14
C VAL A 17 -10.96 3.55 -14.37
N ALA A 18 -11.12 4.11 -15.57
CA ALA A 18 -11.19 3.33 -16.82
C ALA A 18 -9.91 2.48 -17.06
N ALA A 19 -8.73 3.00 -16.70
CA ALA A 19 -7.49 2.22 -16.79
C ALA A 19 -7.50 1.05 -15.79
N VAL A 20 -8.02 1.27 -14.58
CA VAL A 20 -8.16 0.22 -13.56
C VAL A 20 -9.15 -0.86 -14.01
N GLU A 21 -10.30 -0.49 -14.58
CA GLU A 21 -11.27 -1.46 -15.11
C GLU A 21 -10.66 -2.36 -16.19
N ARG A 22 -9.96 -1.76 -17.16
CA ARG A 22 -9.26 -2.53 -18.21
C ARG A 22 -8.21 -3.46 -17.63
N LEU A 23 -7.38 -2.96 -16.70
CA LEU A 23 -6.34 -3.77 -16.05
C LEU A 23 -6.97 -4.91 -15.23
N SER A 24 -8.07 -4.65 -14.52
CA SER A 24 -8.77 -5.66 -13.73
C SER A 24 -9.24 -6.83 -14.59
N LYS A 25 -9.84 -6.56 -15.76
CA LYS A 25 -10.24 -7.61 -16.72
C LYS A 25 -9.05 -8.47 -17.13
N THR A 26 -7.93 -7.85 -17.50
CA THR A 26 -6.69 -8.56 -17.87
C THR A 26 -6.10 -9.38 -16.70
N LEU A 27 -6.17 -8.86 -15.48
CA LEU A 27 -5.71 -9.58 -14.29
C LEU A 27 -6.59 -10.82 -14.02
N PHE A 28 -7.91 -10.70 -14.17
CA PHE A 28 -8.84 -11.83 -13.99
C PHE A 28 -8.63 -12.93 -15.02
N GLU A 29 -8.35 -12.56 -16.29
CA GLU A 29 -7.96 -13.52 -17.34
C GLU A 29 -6.66 -14.28 -16.99
N ARG A 30 -5.79 -13.69 -16.16
CA ARG A 30 -4.54 -14.29 -15.69
C ARG A 30 -4.68 -15.02 -14.34
N GLY A 31 -5.90 -15.20 -13.87
CA GLY A 31 -6.21 -15.97 -12.66
C GLY A 31 -6.16 -15.18 -11.34
N TYR A 32 -6.09 -13.85 -11.41
CA TYR A 32 -6.34 -13.04 -10.21
C TYR A 32 -7.83 -13.08 -9.86
N GLU A 33 -8.13 -12.97 -8.58
CA GLU A 33 -9.49 -13.12 -8.06
C GLU A 33 -10.09 -11.81 -7.58
N LYS A 34 -9.24 -10.85 -7.18
CA LYS A 34 -9.66 -9.59 -6.59
C LYS A 34 -8.71 -8.45 -6.92
N VAL A 35 -9.29 -7.28 -7.14
CA VAL A 35 -8.57 -5.99 -7.17
C VAL A 35 -9.18 -5.08 -6.11
N LEU A 36 -8.34 -4.53 -5.25
CA LEU A 36 -8.70 -3.47 -4.30
C LEU A 36 -8.31 -2.13 -4.90
N LEU A 37 -9.30 -1.30 -5.21
CA LEU A 37 -9.08 0.03 -5.73
C LEU A 37 -9.18 1.05 -4.61
N PHE A 38 -8.06 1.67 -4.28
CA PHE A 38 -7.98 2.80 -3.36
C PHE A 38 -8.17 4.10 -4.13
N LYS A 39 -9.19 4.87 -3.79
CA LYS A 39 -9.42 6.18 -4.40
C LYS A 39 -8.56 7.23 -3.69
N ASN A 40 -7.38 7.48 -4.22
CA ASN A 40 -6.49 8.49 -3.67
C ASN A 40 -7.09 9.90 -3.83
N PRO A 41 -6.90 10.79 -2.85
CA PRO A 41 -7.23 12.19 -3.02
C PRO A 41 -6.47 12.79 -4.21
N ASN A 42 -7.13 13.65 -5.00
CA ASN A 42 -6.52 14.33 -6.14
C ASN A 42 -5.57 15.43 -5.66
N THR A 43 -4.48 15.04 -5.03
CA THR A 43 -3.43 15.94 -4.58
C THR A 43 -2.07 15.34 -4.91
N ARG A 44 -1.09 16.20 -5.18
CA ARG A 44 0.28 15.78 -5.46
C ARG A 44 0.89 14.95 -4.33
N THR A 45 0.49 15.20 -3.09
CA THR A 45 0.97 14.49 -1.89
C THR A 45 0.59 13.00 -1.91
N TYR A 46 -0.56 12.66 -2.50
CA TYR A 46 -1.12 11.30 -2.47
C TYR A 46 -1.31 10.71 -3.88
N MET A 47 -0.43 11.09 -4.82
CA MET A 47 -0.59 10.73 -6.23
C MET A 47 -0.44 9.24 -6.55
N HIS A 48 0.22 8.48 -5.68
CA HIS A 48 0.48 7.05 -5.86
C HIS A 48 0.17 6.27 -4.57
N LEU A 49 -0.26 5.02 -4.71
CA LEU A 49 -0.57 4.17 -3.55
C LEU A 49 0.69 3.78 -2.76
N ASP A 50 1.83 3.61 -3.41
CA ASP A 50 3.10 3.23 -2.78
C ASP A 50 3.70 4.31 -1.88
N VAL A 51 3.33 5.58 -2.05
CA VAL A 51 3.68 6.65 -1.09
C VAL A 51 2.75 6.66 0.14
N LEU A 52 1.67 5.90 0.09
CA LEU A 52 0.68 5.79 1.14
C LEU A 52 0.75 4.45 1.88
N MET A 53 1.07 3.37 1.17
CA MET A 53 1.09 2.03 1.75
C MET A 53 2.00 1.10 0.96
N THR A 54 2.84 0.36 1.68
CA THR A 54 3.62 -0.76 1.14
C THR A 54 3.39 -2.03 1.96
N HIS A 55 3.16 -3.16 1.29
CA HIS A 55 3.05 -4.47 1.92
C HIS A 55 4.46 -4.98 2.25
N ILE A 56 4.81 -5.08 3.54
CA ILE A 56 6.18 -5.33 4.02
C ILE A 56 6.41 -6.71 4.61
N ASP A 57 5.32 -7.38 5.03
CA ASP A 57 5.36 -8.76 5.53
C ASP A 57 4.01 -9.42 5.24
N ARG A 58 3.83 -10.68 5.58
CA ARG A 58 2.61 -11.44 5.31
C ARG A 58 1.36 -10.77 5.84
N ASP A 59 1.45 -10.22 7.05
CA ASP A 59 0.38 -9.59 7.82
C ASP A 59 0.65 -8.12 8.14
N LYS A 60 1.75 -7.53 7.61
CA LYS A 60 2.17 -6.17 7.97
C LYS A 60 2.25 -5.25 6.77
N PHE A 61 1.78 -4.05 6.97
CA PHE A 61 1.83 -2.96 6.01
C PHE A 61 2.51 -1.74 6.64
N LEU A 62 3.46 -1.17 5.92
CA LEU A 62 3.94 0.18 6.21
C LEU A 62 2.93 1.15 5.63
N ALA A 63 2.38 2.05 6.43
CA ALA A 63 1.27 2.89 6.03
C ALA A 63 1.41 4.34 6.49
N HIS A 64 0.98 5.26 5.63
CA HIS A 64 0.72 6.62 6.04
C HIS A 64 -0.48 6.65 7.00
N PRO A 65 -0.48 7.52 8.06
CA PRO A 65 -1.57 7.57 9.05
C PRO A 65 -2.97 7.72 8.46
N CYS A 66 -3.12 8.40 7.30
CA CYS A 66 -4.41 8.53 6.64
C CYS A 66 -5.03 7.19 6.18
N ILE A 67 -4.22 6.17 5.91
CA ILE A 67 -4.71 4.82 5.58
C ILE A 67 -5.25 4.15 6.84
N ALA A 68 -4.48 4.18 7.94
CA ALA A 68 -4.86 3.59 9.21
C ALA A 68 -6.13 4.25 9.81
N HIS A 69 -6.36 5.55 9.53
CA HIS A 69 -7.48 6.32 10.09
C HIS A 69 -8.67 6.54 9.13
N LYS A 70 -8.81 5.73 8.09
CA LYS A 70 -10.02 5.63 7.25
C LYS A 70 -10.38 6.88 6.41
N TRP A 71 -9.40 7.46 5.72
CA TRP A 71 -9.66 8.63 4.86
C TRP A 71 -9.81 8.29 3.37
N PHE A 72 -9.91 6.99 3.02
CA PHE A 72 -9.98 6.54 1.63
C PHE A 72 -11.21 5.68 1.38
N ASP A 73 -11.85 5.94 0.25
CA ASP A 73 -12.81 5.00 -0.31
C ASP A 73 -12.03 3.83 -0.91
N VAL A 74 -12.43 2.61 -0.54
CA VAL A 74 -11.91 1.38 -1.12
C VAL A 74 -13.02 0.68 -1.88
N TYR A 75 -12.75 0.34 -3.13
CA TYR A 75 -13.65 -0.46 -3.95
C TYR A 75 -13.08 -1.85 -4.13
N GLU A 76 -13.90 -2.86 -3.92
CA GLU A 76 -13.58 -4.23 -4.28
C GLU A 76 -14.07 -4.50 -5.71
N ILE A 77 -13.15 -4.95 -6.57
CA ILE A 77 -13.45 -5.33 -7.95
C ILE A 77 -13.24 -6.84 -8.06
N THR A 78 -14.26 -7.53 -8.52
CA THR A 78 -14.27 -9.00 -8.69
C THR A 78 -14.80 -9.38 -10.07
N PRO A 79 -14.45 -10.55 -10.61
CA PRO A 79 -15.05 -11.03 -11.84
C PRO A 79 -16.55 -11.32 -11.64
N ALA A 80 -17.37 -10.94 -12.61
CA ALA A 80 -18.82 -11.18 -12.60
C ALA A 80 -19.25 -12.28 -13.61
N GLY A 81 -18.27 -12.89 -14.31
CA GLY A 81 -18.53 -13.82 -15.41
C GLY A 81 -18.62 -13.11 -16.76
N ASN A 82 -18.47 -13.87 -17.86
CA ASN A 82 -18.53 -13.40 -19.25
C ASN A 82 -17.62 -12.19 -19.59
N GLY A 83 -16.47 -12.07 -18.88
CA GLY A 83 -15.54 -10.96 -19.06
C GLY A 83 -15.99 -9.64 -18.40
N GLU A 84 -17.12 -9.66 -17.68
CA GLU A 84 -17.62 -8.52 -16.93
C GLU A 84 -16.99 -8.46 -15.51
N ILE A 85 -17.04 -7.27 -14.91
CA ILE A 85 -16.55 -7.02 -13.55
C ILE A 85 -17.65 -6.48 -12.67
N ARG A 86 -17.58 -6.80 -11.39
CA ARG A 86 -18.42 -6.21 -10.35
C ARG A 86 -17.58 -5.27 -9.51
N ILE A 87 -18.06 -4.06 -9.30
CA ILE A 87 -17.41 -3.03 -8.48
C ILE A 87 -18.34 -2.72 -7.31
N SER A 88 -17.82 -2.81 -6.08
CA SER A 88 -18.56 -2.47 -4.87
C SER A 88 -17.72 -1.61 -3.93
N LEU A 89 -18.31 -0.50 -3.46
CA LEU A 89 -17.70 0.32 -2.41
C LEU A 89 -17.79 -0.45 -1.09
N THR A 90 -16.67 -0.54 -0.38
CA THR A 90 -16.65 -1.05 0.99
C THR A 90 -16.74 0.07 2.01
N THR A 91 -17.51 -0.15 3.06
CA THR A 91 -17.62 0.74 4.22
C THR A 91 -16.76 0.28 5.40
N ASP A 92 -16.13 -0.88 5.27
CA ASP A 92 -15.28 -1.44 6.31
C ASP A 92 -13.96 -0.66 6.47
N PRO A 93 -13.34 -0.68 7.66
CA PRO A 93 -11.97 -0.23 7.84
C PRO A 93 -11.00 -0.93 6.87
N VAL A 94 -9.96 -0.22 6.45
CA VAL A 94 -8.96 -0.75 5.50
C VAL A 94 -8.34 -2.04 6.01
N GLU A 95 -8.09 -2.16 7.31
CA GLU A 95 -7.58 -3.38 7.96
C GLU A 95 -8.48 -4.58 7.65
N ARG A 96 -9.79 -4.42 7.85
CA ARG A 96 -10.77 -5.48 7.62
C ARG A 96 -10.87 -5.87 6.14
N VAL A 97 -10.73 -4.89 5.26
CA VAL A 97 -10.69 -5.14 3.82
C VAL A 97 -9.46 -5.97 3.45
N LEU A 98 -8.29 -5.62 3.99
CA LEU A 98 -7.05 -6.35 3.76
C LEU A 98 -7.08 -7.74 4.40
N GLU A 99 -7.56 -7.88 5.64
CA GLU A 99 -7.73 -9.17 6.33
C GLU A 99 -8.57 -10.13 5.46
N ARG A 100 -9.73 -9.67 5.01
CA ARG A 100 -10.63 -10.47 4.15
C ARG A 100 -10.01 -10.77 2.78
N ALA A 101 -9.30 -9.81 2.19
CA ALA A 101 -8.70 -9.99 0.87
C ALA A 101 -7.50 -10.94 0.87
N LEU A 102 -6.79 -11.03 2.00
CA LEU A 102 -5.59 -11.86 2.18
C LEU A 102 -5.88 -13.16 2.93
N GLY A 103 -7.11 -13.35 3.44
CA GLY A 103 -7.46 -14.51 4.25
C GLY A 103 -6.73 -14.56 5.60
N LEU A 104 -6.48 -13.40 6.20
CA LEU A 104 -5.76 -13.25 7.47
C LEU A 104 -6.72 -12.92 8.60
N ASP A 105 -6.42 -13.41 9.80
CA ASP A 105 -7.18 -13.09 11.02
C ASP A 105 -6.92 -11.63 11.46
N LYS A 106 -5.72 -11.14 11.20
CA LYS A 106 -5.29 -9.79 11.59
C LYS A 106 -4.26 -9.22 10.63
N VAL A 107 -4.43 -7.93 10.32
CA VAL A 107 -3.43 -7.09 9.64
C VAL A 107 -2.89 -6.06 10.62
N THR A 108 -1.61 -5.77 10.52
CA THR A 108 -0.92 -4.77 11.36
C THR A 108 -0.38 -3.65 10.50
N PHE A 109 -0.69 -2.41 10.86
CA PHE A 109 -0.05 -1.24 10.26
C PHE A 109 1.14 -0.78 11.09
N VAL A 110 2.28 -0.61 10.43
CA VAL A 110 3.41 0.18 10.94
C VAL A 110 3.23 1.58 10.36
N GLU A 111 2.85 2.52 11.20
CA GLU A 111 2.58 3.88 10.75
C GLU A 111 3.89 4.66 10.55
N VAL A 112 3.97 5.43 9.48
CA VAL A 112 5.08 6.36 9.24
C VAL A 112 5.27 7.28 10.43
N ALA A 113 6.48 7.31 10.98
CA ALA A 113 6.87 8.06 12.18
C ALA A 113 5.94 7.82 13.40
N GLY A 114 5.28 6.64 13.50
CA GLY A 114 4.36 6.29 14.57
C GLY A 114 3.12 7.18 14.63
N GLY A 115 2.74 7.81 13.53
CA GLY A 115 1.59 8.72 13.47
C GLY A 115 1.81 10.09 14.10
N ASP A 116 3.04 10.42 14.57
CA ASP A 116 3.34 11.75 15.13
C ASP A 116 3.05 12.87 14.12
N PRO A 117 2.20 13.86 14.42
CA PRO A 117 1.71 14.86 13.47
C PRO A 117 2.79 15.72 12.80
N ILE A 118 3.93 15.89 13.43
CA ILE A 118 5.06 16.69 12.93
C ILE A 118 6.00 15.80 12.14
N GLN A 119 6.40 14.69 12.73
CA GLN A 119 7.41 13.80 12.16
C GLN A 119 6.90 13.05 10.94
N TYR A 120 5.62 12.60 10.93
CA TYR A 120 5.10 11.89 9.76
C TYR A 120 5.11 12.76 8.50
N ARG A 121 4.87 14.06 8.61
CA ARG A 121 4.93 14.99 7.46
C ARG A 121 6.32 15.05 6.86
N ARG A 122 7.34 15.12 7.71
CA ARG A 122 8.74 15.10 7.27
C ARG A 122 9.11 13.79 6.59
N GLU A 123 8.81 12.67 7.22
CA GLU A 123 9.15 11.35 6.69
C GLU A 123 8.28 10.97 5.50
N HIS A 124 7.03 11.44 5.41
CA HIS A 124 6.21 11.29 4.21
C HIS A 124 6.85 11.97 2.98
N TRP A 125 7.35 13.21 3.12
CA TRP A 125 8.10 13.89 2.05
C TRP A 125 9.39 13.16 1.69
N ASN A 126 9.96 12.42 2.63
CA ASN A 126 11.10 11.53 2.44
C ASN A 126 10.72 10.13 1.96
N MET A 127 9.49 9.94 1.49
CA MET A 127 8.97 8.64 1.03
C MET A 127 8.93 7.59 2.13
N GLY A 128 8.46 7.96 3.35
CA GLY A 128 8.48 7.10 4.53
C GLY A 128 7.66 5.82 4.39
N ALA A 129 6.55 5.84 3.65
CA ALA A 129 5.75 4.65 3.37
C ALA A 129 6.20 3.86 2.13
N ASN A 130 7.11 4.43 1.32
CA ASN A 130 7.59 3.79 0.10
C ASN A 130 8.80 2.92 0.39
N SER A 131 8.63 1.62 0.24
CA SER A 131 9.67 0.62 0.45
C SER A 131 9.63 -0.44 -0.64
N LEU A 132 10.77 -1.03 -0.93
CA LEU A 132 10.84 -2.17 -1.83
C LEU A 132 10.87 -3.46 -0.99
N ALA A 133 9.78 -4.22 -1.02
CA ALA A 133 9.74 -5.53 -0.41
C ALA A 133 10.53 -6.54 -1.27
N MET A 134 11.58 -7.11 -0.70
CA MET A 134 12.42 -8.13 -1.33
C MET A 134 11.87 -9.53 -1.08
N ALA A 135 11.32 -9.72 0.10
CA ALA A 135 10.63 -10.93 0.55
C ALA A 135 9.72 -10.55 1.73
N PRO A 136 8.78 -11.41 2.14
CA PRO A 136 8.04 -11.20 3.38
C PRO A 136 8.97 -10.97 4.56
N GLY A 137 8.77 -9.88 5.28
CA GLY A 137 9.61 -9.50 6.42
C GLY A 137 11.01 -8.99 6.06
N SER A 138 11.28 -8.66 4.78
CA SER A 138 12.57 -8.10 4.36
C SER A 138 12.37 -7.01 3.31
N ILE A 139 12.79 -5.78 3.62
CA ILE A 139 12.56 -4.61 2.79
C ILE A 139 13.82 -3.77 2.60
N ILE A 140 13.81 -2.97 1.53
CA ILE A 140 14.76 -1.87 1.32
C ILE A 140 13.99 -0.57 1.48
N THR A 141 14.51 0.35 2.28
CA THR A 141 13.93 1.66 2.52
C THR A 141 15.01 2.75 2.55
N TYR A 142 14.57 4.01 2.65
CA TYR A 142 15.49 5.15 2.73
C TYR A 142 15.99 5.35 4.17
N ASP A 143 17.28 5.48 4.34
CA ASP A 143 17.95 5.66 5.63
C ASP A 143 17.49 6.92 6.40
N ARG A 144 17.11 7.96 5.67
CA ARG A 144 16.65 9.24 6.24
C ARG A 144 15.33 9.18 7.02
N ASN A 145 14.57 8.08 6.93
CA ASN A 145 13.31 7.86 7.66
C ASN A 145 13.59 7.12 8.97
N SER A 146 14.43 7.68 9.82
CA SER A 146 14.99 7.00 11.00
C SER A 146 13.92 6.52 11.98
N ILE A 147 12.87 7.31 12.23
CA ILE A 147 11.80 6.93 13.16
C ILE A 147 10.98 5.77 12.59
N THR A 148 10.59 5.86 11.34
CA THR A 148 9.86 4.78 10.65
C THR A 148 10.69 3.50 10.60
N ASN A 149 11.99 3.60 10.31
CA ASN A 149 12.88 2.45 10.23
C ASN A 149 13.02 1.72 11.58
N GLU A 150 13.09 2.46 12.69
CA GLU A 150 13.07 1.86 14.03
C GLU A 150 11.75 1.13 14.34
N LEU A 151 10.62 1.68 13.89
CA LEU A 151 9.32 1.06 14.09
C LEU A 151 9.16 -0.22 13.25
N ILE A 152 9.69 -0.22 12.03
CA ILE A 152 9.72 -1.40 11.17
C ILE A 152 10.56 -2.51 11.81
N ASP A 153 11.75 -2.17 12.33
CA ASP A 153 12.62 -3.11 13.02
C ASP A 153 11.96 -3.68 14.29
N LYS A 154 11.31 -2.82 15.10
CA LYS A 154 10.51 -3.25 16.27
C LYS A 154 9.34 -4.17 15.90
N ALA A 155 8.79 -4.01 14.70
CA ALA A 155 7.76 -4.90 14.16
C ALA A 155 8.32 -6.24 13.64
N GLY A 156 9.63 -6.47 13.74
CA GLY A 156 10.30 -7.70 13.33
C GLY A 156 10.56 -7.83 11.83
N VAL A 157 10.49 -6.72 11.08
CA VAL A 157 10.78 -6.67 9.65
C VAL A 157 12.22 -6.22 9.44
N LYS A 158 12.99 -7.03 8.69
CA LYS A 158 14.39 -6.73 8.39
C LYS A 158 14.50 -5.57 7.41
N VAL A 159 15.16 -4.51 7.84
CA VAL A 159 15.41 -3.33 7.03
C VAL A 159 16.82 -3.37 6.44
N SER A 160 16.93 -3.18 5.13
CA SER A 160 18.19 -2.91 4.44
C SER A 160 18.17 -1.46 3.94
N HIS A 161 19.14 -0.66 4.33
CA HIS A 161 19.20 0.75 3.98
C HIS A 161 19.91 0.94 2.63
N HIS A 162 19.32 1.75 1.76
CA HIS A 162 20.01 2.27 0.59
C HIS A 162 20.70 3.58 0.97
N VAL A 163 22.00 3.55 1.12
CA VAL A 163 22.82 4.75 1.25
C VAL A 163 23.25 5.15 -0.16
N PRO A 164 22.75 6.26 -0.72
CA PRO A 164 23.24 6.74 -2.01
C PRO A 164 24.74 7.04 -1.87
N LYS A 165 25.57 6.39 -2.66
CA LYS A 165 26.98 6.78 -2.76
C LYS A 165 27.01 8.23 -3.23
N ARG A 166 27.52 9.14 -2.39
CA ARG A 166 27.80 10.50 -2.84
C ARG A 166 28.73 10.40 -4.05
N PRO A 167 28.43 11.05 -5.17
CA PRO A 167 29.41 11.13 -6.24
C PRO A 167 30.66 11.74 -5.62
N CYS A 168 31.82 11.09 -5.82
CA CYS A 168 33.11 11.63 -5.47
C CYS A 168 33.24 12.96 -6.21
N SER A 169 33.36 14.04 -5.45
CA SER A 169 33.72 15.39 -5.95
C SER A 169 35.10 15.36 -6.57
#